data_4787d512e505ff01704f8059f898a966
#
_entry.id   4787d512e505ff01704f8059f898a966
#
_cell.length_a   1.000
_cell.length_b   1.000
_cell.length_c   1.000
_cell.angle_alpha   90.00
_cell.angle_beta   90.00
_cell.angle_gamma   90.00
#
_symmetry.space_group_name_H-M   'P 1'
#
loop_
_entity.id
_entity.type
_entity.pdbx_description
1 polymer ?
#
loop_
_entity_poly.entity_id
_entity_poly.type
_entity_poly.pdbx_seq_one_letter_code
_entity_poly.pdbx_strand_id
1 'polypeptide(L)'
;MNLFSERKFISAKTGKGLKYLYYSPNTDGNLPLIIYLHGAGSRGAELSQMSHAGPIGELEKGRKIPAKIAAPQCCGDTWFELFETLIDFAENTANESGVDKSRIYLTGVSMGAYAAWQLAMTRPDMFAAAVPVCGGGMYWNAARLKDIPIWAFHGALDTTVLPEESVHMVAAVNNSGGKAELTVYP
;
A
#
# COMPACT_ATOMS: atom_id res chain seq x y z
N MET A 1 -5.62 -22.41 13.12
CA MET A 1 -4.90 -22.19 11.85
C MET A 1 -4.37 -20.76 11.83
N ASN A 2 -3.12 -20.57 11.46
CA ASN A 2 -2.58 -19.22 11.32
C ASN A 2 -3.32 -18.51 10.17
N LEU A 3 -3.86 -17.34 10.43
CA LEU A 3 -4.61 -16.54 9.46
C LEU A 3 -3.72 -16.09 8.28
N PHE A 4 -2.46 -15.83 8.58
CA PHE A 4 -1.44 -15.40 7.62
C PHE A 4 -0.37 -16.47 7.41
N SER A 5 0.17 -16.54 6.21
CA SER A 5 1.44 -17.19 5.93
C SER A 5 2.57 -16.16 5.95
N GLU A 6 3.64 -16.47 6.66
CA GLU A 6 4.88 -15.69 6.61
C GLU A 6 5.68 -16.11 5.39
N ARG A 7 6.09 -15.15 4.59
CA ARG A 7 6.81 -15.38 3.35
C ARG A 7 8.04 -14.48 3.25
N LYS A 8 8.94 -14.82 2.36
CA LYS A 8 10.12 -14.02 2.02
C LYS A 8 10.19 -13.83 0.51
N PHE A 9 10.43 -12.60 0.11
CA PHE A 9 10.74 -12.21 -1.25
C PHE A 9 12.19 -11.75 -1.32
N ILE A 10 12.89 -12.04 -2.41
CA ILE A 10 14.22 -11.53 -2.70
C ILE A 10 14.15 -10.91 -4.09
N SER A 11 14.42 -9.61 -4.16
CA SER A 11 14.46 -8.90 -5.43
C SER A 11 15.63 -9.37 -6.29
N ALA A 12 15.32 -9.81 -7.50
CA ALA A 12 16.35 -10.14 -8.47
C ALA A 12 17.14 -8.92 -8.95
N LYS A 13 16.53 -7.72 -8.87
CA LYS A 13 17.14 -6.46 -9.30
C LYS A 13 18.13 -5.91 -8.29
N THR A 14 17.79 -5.97 -6.99
CA THR A 14 18.58 -5.33 -5.92
C THR A 14 19.34 -6.31 -5.03
N GLY A 15 18.99 -7.61 -5.07
CA GLY A 15 19.48 -8.63 -4.15
C GLY A 15 18.95 -8.49 -2.72
N LYS A 16 18.18 -7.43 -2.41
CA LYS A 16 17.60 -7.22 -1.09
C LYS A 16 16.34 -8.06 -0.90
N GLY A 17 16.06 -8.45 0.35
CA GLY A 17 14.89 -9.24 0.72
C GLY A 17 13.86 -8.46 1.52
N LEU A 18 12.59 -8.85 1.38
CA LEU A 18 11.48 -8.41 2.22
C LEU A 18 10.82 -9.66 2.82
N LYS A 19 10.63 -9.69 4.14
CA LYS A 19 9.67 -10.59 4.77
C LYS A 19 8.28 -9.98 4.61
N TYR A 20 7.24 -10.79 4.50
CA TYR A 20 5.88 -10.29 4.37
C TYR A 20 4.84 -11.25 4.92
N LEU A 21 3.76 -10.70 5.43
CA LEU A 21 2.54 -11.43 5.74
C LEU A 21 1.71 -11.57 4.47
N TYR A 22 1.20 -12.78 4.25
CA TYR A 22 0.34 -13.05 3.11
C TYR A 22 -0.95 -13.72 3.57
N TYR A 23 -2.06 -13.15 3.16
CA TYR A 23 -3.39 -13.70 3.36
C TYR A 23 -3.99 -14.11 2.02
N SER A 24 -4.64 -15.28 2.00
CA SER A 24 -5.46 -15.72 0.88
C SER A 24 -6.74 -16.33 1.44
N PRO A 25 -7.91 -15.79 1.12
CA PRO A 25 -9.16 -16.42 1.52
C PRO A 25 -9.30 -17.76 0.84
N ASN A 26 -9.98 -18.69 1.51
CA ASN A 26 -10.26 -20.03 0.96
C ASN A 26 -11.47 -19.95 0.01
N THR A 27 -11.23 -19.38 -1.16
CA THR A 27 -12.22 -19.24 -2.25
C THR A 27 -11.55 -19.52 -3.58
N ASP A 28 -12.31 -20.11 -4.50
CA ASP A 28 -11.82 -20.46 -5.83
C ASP A 28 -11.75 -19.23 -6.76
N GLY A 29 -10.93 -19.35 -7.81
CA GLY A 29 -10.80 -18.36 -8.87
C GLY A 29 -9.69 -17.31 -8.63
N ASN A 30 -9.59 -16.37 -9.57
CA ASN A 30 -8.66 -15.25 -9.47
C ASN A 30 -9.24 -14.16 -8.56
N LEU A 31 -8.50 -13.81 -7.51
CA LEU A 31 -8.91 -12.86 -6.48
C LEU A 31 -8.21 -11.53 -6.66
N PRO A 32 -8.84 -10.42 -6.22
CA PRO A 32 -8.14 -9.15 -6.06
C PRO A 32 -6.91 -9.30 -5.17
N LEU A 33 -5.91 -8.45 -5.39
CA LEU A 33 -4.75 -8.32 -4.52
C LEU A 33 -4.74 -6.93 -3.87
N ILE A 34 -4.55 -6.88 -2.56
CA ILE A 34 -4.27 -5.65 -1.82
C ILE A 34 -2.80 -5.69 -1.40
N ILE A 35 -2.02 -4.72 -1.83
CA ILE A 35 -0.68 -4.46 -1.30
C ILE A 35 -0.81 -3.41 -0.20
N TYR A 36 -0.42 -3.79 1.03
CA TYR A 36 -0.52 -2.92 2.21
C TYR A 36 0.84 -2.53 2.73
N LEU A 37 1.11 -1.23 2.84
CA LEU A 37 2.36 -0.65 3.32
C LEU A 37 2.14 -0.03 4.71
N HIS A 38 2.80 -0.58 5.71
CA HIS A 38 2.68 -0.12 7.10
C HIS A 38 3.41 1.20 7.36
N GLY A 39 3.05 1.88 8.44
CA GLY A 39 3.70 3.09 8.93
C GLY A 39 5.01 2.84 9.68
N ALA A 40 5.67 3.90 10.09
CA ALA A 40 6.99 3.86 10.73
C ALA A 40 7.04 3.03 12.02
N GLY A 41 5.94 2.99 12.78
CA GLY A 41 5.87 2.23 14.03
C GLY A 41 5.97 0.71 13.89
N SER A 42 5.79 0.19 12.66
CA SER A 42 5.89 -1.25 12.37
C SER A 42 7.18 -1.64 11.65
N ARG A 43 8.18 -0.75 11.60
CA ARG A 43 9.50 -1.07 11.03
C ARG A 43 10.18 -2.16 11.82
N GLY A 44 11.03 -2.92 11.15
CA GLY A 44 11.86 -3.94 11.79
C GLY A 44 12.15 -5.13 10.91
N ALA A 45 12.85 -6.12 11.47
CA ALA A 45 13.25 -7.32 10.77
C ALA A 45 12.31 -8.52 11.02
N GLU A 46 11.40 -8.41 12.01
CA GLU A 46 10.54 -9.49 12.43
C GLU A 46 9.06 -9.15 12.15
N LEU A 47 8.36 -10.07 11.50
CA LEU A 47 6.94 -9.87 11.12
C LEU A 47 6.01 -9.66 12.34
N SER A 48 6.40 -10.17 13.51
CA SER A 48 5.70 -9.90 14.77
C SER A 48 5.69 -8.43 15.18
N GLN A 49 6.57 -7.60 14.62
CA GLN A 49 6.60 -6.16 14.84
C GLN A 49 5.58 -5.41 13.97
N MET A 50 5.00 -6.06 12.98
CA MET A 50 3.95 -5.45 12.17
C MET A 50 2.73 -5.21 13.05
N SER A 51 2.29 -3.96 13.08
CA SER A 51 1.14 -3.59 13.90
C SER A 51 -0.13 -4.23 13.38
N HIS A 52 -1.05 -4.54 14.30
CA HIS A 52 -2.39 -5.03 14.02
C HIS A 52 -3.30 -3.95 13.42
N ALA A 53 -2.76 -3.15 12.48
CA ALA A 53 -3.44 -2.05 11.83
C ALA A 53 -3.83 -2.38 10.38
N GLY A 54 -4.68 -1.54 9.80
CA GLY A 54 -5.12 -1.70 8.42
C GLY A 54 -5.82 -3.03 8.16
N PRO A 55 -5.68 -3.60 6.97
CA PRO A 55 -6.37 -4.83 6.61
C PRO A 55 -5.93 -6.04 7.45
N ILE A 56 -4.71 -6.03 8.00
CA ILE A 56 -4.22 -7.10 8.89
C ILE A 56 -5.04 -7.11 10.17
N GLY A 57 -5.16 -5.97 10.85
CA GLY A 57 -5.94 -5.87 12.08
C GLY A 57 -7.42 -6.14 11.89
N GLU A 58 -7.99 -5.81 10.74
CA GLU A 58 -9.39 -6.12 10.46
C GLU A 58 -9.63 -7.61 10.26
N LEU A 59 -8.71 -8.32 9.60
CA LEU A 59 -8.77 -9.77 9.50
C LEU A 59 -8.63 -10.45 10.86
N GLU A 60 -7.74 -9.96 11.72
CA GLU A 60 -7.56 -10.49 13.09
C GLU A 60 -8.81 -10.29 13.96
N LYS A 61 -9.58 -9.24 13.73
CA LYS A 61 -10.90 -9.00 14.34
C LYS A 61 -12.01 -9.88 13.74
N GLY A 62 -11.68 -10.77 12.80
CA GLY A 62 -12.62 -11.68 12.16
C GLY A 62 -13.38 -11.10 10.98
N ARG A 63 -13.03 -9.91 10.48
CA ARG A 63 -13.61 -9.39 9.24
C ARG A 63 -13.18 -10.26 8.06
N LYS A 64 -14.10 -10.49 7.14
CA LYS A 64 -13.83 -11.21 5.89
C LYS A 64 -13.46 -10.21 4.81
N ILE A 65 -12.27 -10.36 4.24
CA ILE A 65 -11.82 -9.56 3.09
C ILE A 65 -11.71 -10.51 1.90
N PRO A 66 -12.54 -10.34 0.84
CA PRO A 66 -12.54 -11.25 -0.31
C PRO A 66 -11.41 -10.91 -1.31
N ALA A 67 -10.21 -10.72 -0.79
CA ALA A 67 -9.01 -10.40 -1.56
C ALA A 67 -7.78 -11.07 -0.92
N LYS A 68 -6.78 -11.35 -1.72
CA LYS A 68 -5.43 -11.65 -1.22
C LYS A 68 -4.81 -10.38 -0.67
N ILE A 69 -3.98 -10.50 0.37
CA ILE A 69 -3.27 -9.37 0.94
C ILE A 69 -1.79 -9.72 1.03
N ALA A 70 -0.95 -8.84 0.50
CA ALA A 70 0.50 -8.91 0.64
C ALA A 70 0.97 -7.68 1.43
N ALA A 71 1.51 -7.92 2.62
CA ALA A 71 1.94 -6.88 3.54
C ALA A 71 3.43 -7.06 3.85
N PRO A 72 4.34 -6.38 3.09
CA PRO A 72 5.77 -6.48 3.34
C PRO A 72 6.17 -5.70 4.60
N GLN A 73 7.26 -6.16 5.23
CA GLN A 73 7.93 -5.52 6.35
C GLN A 73 9.04 -4.61 5.85
N CYS A 74 9.00 -3.34 6.23
CA CYS A 74 10.08 -2.40 6.01
C CYS A 74 11.19 -2.64 7.05
N CYS A 75 12.29 -3.20 6.61
CA CYS A 75 13.47 -3.45 7.45
C CYS A 75 14.51 -2.31 7.39
N GLY A 76 14.24 -1.24 6.63
CA GLY A 76 15.02 0.00 6.59
C GLY A 76 14.39 1.11 7.43
N ASP A 77 15.00 2.29 7.42
CA ASP A 77 14.43 3.47 8.10
C ASP A 77 13.21 4.01 7.38
N THR A 78 13.16 3.86 6.07
CA THR A 78 12.03 4.26 5.23
C THR A 78 11.78 3.27 4.09
N TRP A 79 10.56 3.28 3.53
CA TRP A 79 10.27 2.56 2.30
C TRP A 79 11.10 3.04 1.11
N PHE A 80 11.59 4.28 1.14
CA PHE A 80 12.38 4.85 0.04
C PHE A 80 13.76 4.22 -0.08
N GLU A 81 14.36 3.73 1.01
CA GLU A 81 15.61 2.96 0.98
C GLU A 81 15.45 1.58 0.32
N LEU A 82 14.23 1.08 0.30
CA LEU A 82 13.86 -0.22 -0.25
C LEU A 82 13.00 -0.07 -1.52
N PHE A 83 12.92 1.13 -2.10
CA PHE A 83 11.91 1.46 -3.09
C PHE A 83 11.97 0.59 -4.34
N GLU A 84 13.17 0.37 -4.91
CA GLU A 84 13.36 -0.55 -6.05
C GLU A 84 12.98 -1.98 -5.70
N THR A 85 13.28 -2.42 -4.46
CA THR A 85 12.87 -3.74 -3.96
C THR A 85 11.36 -3.82 -3.79
N LEU A 86 10.72 -2.73 -3.36
CA LEU A 86 9.27 -2.65 -3.21
C LEU A 86 8.55 -2.69 -4.56
N ILE A 87 9.08 -2.03 -5.59
CA ILE A 87 8.55 -2.12 -6.97
C ILE A 87 8.59 -3.59 -7.44
N ASP A 88 9.74 -4.23 -7.30
CA ASP A 88 9.93 -5.62 -7.72
C ASP A 88 9.04 -6.60 -6.93
N PHE A 89 8.86 -6.34 -5.63
CA PHE A 89 7.91 -7.07 -4.78
C PHE A 89 6.46 -6.93 -5.28
N ALA A 90 6.04 -5.72 -5.60
CA ALA A 90 4.69 -5.46 -6.09
C ALA A 90 4.45 -6.17 -7.44
N GLU A 91 5.41 -6.08 -8.36
CA GLU A 91 5.37 -6.80 -9.64
C GLU A 91 5.29 -8.32 -9.44
N ASN A 92 6.10 -8.86 -8.54
CA ASN A 92 6.14 -10.30 -8.27
C ASN A 92 4.81 -10.79 -7.68
N THR A 93 4.29 -10.13 -6.65
CA THR A 93 3.03 -10.52 -6.01
C THR A 93 1.82 -10.36 -6.93
N ALA A 94 1.82 -9.35 -7.81
CA ALA A 94 0.80 -9.17 -8.83
C ALA A 94 0.78 -10.29 -9.88
N ASN A 95 1.92 -10.94 -10.09
CA ASN A 95 2.06 -12.05 -11.03
C ASN A 95 1.85 -13.45 -10.40
N GLU A 96 1.56 -13.53 -9.10
CA GLU A 96 1.27 -14.81 -8.45
C GLU A 96 0.00 -15.47 -9.01
N SER A 97 0.00 -16.81 -9.02
CA SER A 97 -1.16 -17.60 -9.42
C SER A 97 -2.40 -17.28 -8.58
N GLY A 98 -3.54 -17.17 -9.21
CA GLY A 98 -4.82 -16.84 -8.57
C GLY A 98 -4.94 -15.38 -8.17
N VAL A 99 -4.12 -14.48 -8.72
CA VAL A 99 -4.32 -13.02 -8.64
C VAL A 99 -5.00 -12.52 -9.91
N ASP A 100 -6.03 -11.71 -9.75
CA ASP A 100 -6.66 -10.97 -10.83
C ASP A 100 -5.87 -9.68 -11.07
N LYS A 101 -5.11 -9.66 -12.15
CA LYS A 101 -4.24 -8.53 -12.51
C LYS A 101 -4.99 -7.24 -12.81
N SER A 102 -6.28 -7.30 -13.09
CA SER A 102 -7.13 -6.11 -13.29
C SER A 102 -7.63 -5.50 -11.98
N ARG A 103 -7.41 -6.19 -10.85
CA ARG A 103 -7.92 -5.80 -9.52
C ARG A 103 -6.80 -5.80 -8.48
N ILE A 104 -5.72 -5.07 -8.76
CA ILE A 104 -4.62 -4.84 -7.83
C ILE A 104 -4.82 -3.49 -7.16
N TYR A 105 -4.91 -3.49 -5.85
CA TYR A 105 -5.16 -2.30 -5.03
C TYR A 105 -3.96 -2.01 -4.15
N LEU A 106 -3.68 -0.73 -3.95
CA LEU A 106 -2.57 -0.26 -3.14
C LEU A 106 -3.08 0.56 -1.97
N THR A 107 -2.64 0.26 -0.76
CA THR A 107 -2.94 1.08 0.41
C THR A 107 -1.72 1.16 1.33
N GLY A 108 -1.67 2.22 2.11
CA GLY A 108 -0.61 2.40 3.10
C GLY A 108 -0.98 3.47 4.10
N VAL A 109 -0.33 3.45 5.25
CA VAL A 109 -0.56 4.40 6.34
C VAL A 109 0.71 5.16 6.68
N SER A 110 0.63 6.48 6.87
CA SER A 110 1.75 7.33 7.28
C SER A 110 2.94 7.16 6.33
N MET A 111 4.09 6.74 6.80
CA MET A 111 5.26 6.39 5.98
C MET A 111 4.90 5.46 4.80
N GLY A 112 3.99 4.50 5.02
CA GLY A 112 3.50 3.61 3.96
C GLY A 112 2.59 4.31 2.96
N ALA A 113 1.87 5.38 3.35
CA ALA A 113 1.07 6.17 2.44
C ALA A 113 1.94 7.01 1.50
N TYR A 114 3.05 7.58 1.98
CA TYR A 114 4.05 8.23 1.11
C TYR A 114 4.60 7.25 0.07
N ALA A 115 4.92 6.04 0.52
CA ALA A 115 5.38 5.00 -0.41
C ALA A 115 4.29 4.57 -1.39
N ALA A 116 3.02 4.50 -0.95
CA ALA A 116 1.90 4.16 -1.82
C ALA A 116 1.68 5.23 -2.90
N TRP A 117 1.69 6.52 -2.55
CA TRP A 117 1.64 7.60 -3.52
C TRP A 117 2.76 7.47 -4.56
N GLN A 118 4.00 7.27 -4.08
CA GLN A 118 5.16 7.16 -4.96
C GLN A 118 5.10 5.92 -5.84
N LEU A 119 4.70 4.78 -5.29
CA LEU A 119 4.61 3.52 -6.04
C LEU A 119 3.52 3.59 -7.12
N ALA A 120 2.37 4.19 -6.81
CA ALA A 120 1.32 4.44 -7.79
C ALA A 120 1.80 5.38 -8.91
N MET A 121 2.55 6.45 -8.59
CA MET A 121 3.14 7.33 -9.61
C MET A 121 4.20 6.62 -10.46
N THR A 122 4.95 5.69 -9.88
CA THR A 122 6.01 4.96 -10.59
C THR A 122 5.44 3.88 -11.51
N ARG A 123 4.37 3.21 -11.06
CA ARG A 123 3.69 2.13 -11.81
C ARG A 123 2.19 2.42 -11.96
N PRO A 124 1.83 3.48 -12.70
CA PRO A 124 0.42 3.85 -12.91
C PRO A 124 -0.38 2.81 -13.70
N ASP A 125 0.30 1.91 -14.40
CA ASP A 125 -0.26 0.81 -15.16
C ASP A 125 -0.69 -0.39 -14.31
N MET A 126 -0.26 -0.44 -13.03
CA MET A 126 -0.41 -1.62 -12.20
C MET A 126 -1.68 -1.60 -11.35
N PHE A 127 -2.12 -0.45 -10.87
CA PHE A 127 -3.11 -0.36 -9.80
C PHE A 127 -4.49 0.05 -10.31
N ALA A 128 -5.50 -0.76 -9.97
CA ALA A 128 -6.90 -0.44 -10.23
C ALA A 128 -7.42 0.70 -9.36
N ALA A 129 -6.89 0.88 -8.17
CA ALA A 129 -7.11 2.03 -7.29
C ALA A 129 -6.05 2.11 -6.18
N ALA A 130 -5.93 3.30 -5.56
CA ALA A 130 -5.07 3.50 -4.40
C ALA A 130 -5.82 4.18 -3.24
N VAL A 131 -5.49 3.75 -2.01
CA VAL A 131 -6.10 4.26 -0.77
C VAL A 131 -4.99 4.63 0.21
N PRO A 132 -4.35 5.80 0.06
CA PRO A 132 -3.37 6.30 1.01
C PRO A 132 -4.04 6.91 2.25
N VAL A 133 -3.50 6.63 3.45
CA VAL A 133 -4.02 7.09 4.74
C VAL A 133 -2.97 7.90 5.46
N CYS A 134 -3.28 9.15 5.83
CA CYS A 134 -2.43 10.12 6.52
C CYS A 134 -1.01 10.20 5.92
N GLY A 135 -0.91 10.58 4.65
CA GLY A 135 0.37 10.74 3.96
C GLY A 135 0.27 11.65 2.76
N GLY A 136 1.41 11.92 2.16
CA GLY A 136 1.54 12.80 1.01
C GLY A 136 2.54 12.28 -0.02
N GLY A 137 2.95 13.14 -0.92
CA GLY A 137 3.87 12.77 -1.99
C GLY A 137 4.31 13.96 -2.84
N MET A 138 4.94 13.66 -3.96
CA MET A 138 5.39 14.66 -4.92
C MET A 138 4.22 15.18 -5.77
N TYR A 139 3.42 16.11 -5.23
CA TYR A 139 2.21 16.62 -5.89
C TYR A 139 2.48 17.22 -7.28
N TRP A 140 3.67 17.78 -7.52
CA TRP A 140 4.05 18.28 -8.86
C TRP A 140 4.18 17.18 -9.91
N ASN A 141 4.23 15.90 -9.51
CA ASN A 141 4.27 14.74 -10.41
C ASN A 141 2.93 13.99 -10.48
N ALA A 142 1.87 14.54 -9.88
CA ALA A 142 0.57 13.88 -9.72
C ALA A 142 -0.16 13.61 -11.05
N ALA A 143 0.23 14.24 -12.16
CA ALA A 143 -0.30 13.95 -13.50
C ALA A 143 -0.15 12.47 -13.90
N ARG A 144 0.81 11.75 -13.32
CA ARG A 144 0.99 10.31 -13.52
C ARG A 144 -0.13 9.44 -12.91
N LEU A 145 -0.93 10.02 -12.02
CA LEU A 145 -2.02 9.35 -11.31
C LEU A 145 -3.39 9.59 -11.95
N LYS A 146 -3.47 10.29 -13.08
CA LYS A 146 -4.74 10.70 -13.71
C LYS A 146 -5.69 9.54 -14.01
N ASP A 147 -5.16 8.36 -14.29
CA ASP A 147 -5.93 7.18 -14.67
C ASP A 147 -6.18 6.21 -13.50
N ILE A 148 -5.68 6.53 -12.29
CA ILE A 148 -5.87 5.72 -11.09
C ILE A 148 -6.89 6.40 -10.18
N PRO A 149 -8.06 5.80 -9.90
CA PRO A 149 -8.97 6.28 -8.86
C PRO A 149 -8.29 6.25 -7.48
N ILE A 150 -8.41 7.35 -6.75
CA ILE A 150 -7.76 7.49 -5.44
C ILE A 150 -8.78 7.94 -4.41
N TRP A 151 -8.75 7.31 -3.24
CA TRP A 151 -9.50 7.78 -2.08
C TRP A 151 -8.56 7.91 -0.89
N ALA A 152 -8.16 9.13 -0.59
CA ALA A 152 -7.28 9.44 0.52
C ALA A 152 -8.07 9.68 1.82
N PHE A 153 -7.46 9.32 2.95
CA PHE A 153 -8.03 9.54 4.28
C PHE A 153 -7.02 10.25 5.18
N HIS A 154 -7.50 11.19 6.02
CA HIS A 154 -6.65 11.91 6.96
C HIS A 154 -7.43 12.32 8.22
N GLY A 155 -6.76 12.43 9.35
CA GLY A 155 -7.30 13.04 10.56
C GLY A 155 -7.08 14.55 10.53
N ALA A 156 -8.10 15.37 10.87
CA ALA A 156 -7.97 16.82 10.90
C ALA A 156 -6.95 17.31 11.94
N LEU A 157 -6.75 16.54 12.99
CA LEU A 157 -5.88 16.88 14.12
C LEU A 157 -4.53 16.13 14.09
N ASP A 158 -4.16 15.56 12.94
CA ASP A 158 -2.87 14.88 12.79
C ASP A 158 -1.73 15.92 12.83
N THR A 159 -0.92 15.86 13.88
CA THR A 159 0.24 16.74 14.09
C THR A 159 1.56 16.12 13.65
N THR A 160 1.54 14.84 13.27
CA THR A 160 2.73 14.11 12.79
C THR A 160 2.87 14.22 11.28
N VAL A 161 1.79 13.96 10.57
CA VAL A 161 1.66 14.19 9.13
C VAL A 161 0.51 15.18 8.95
N LEU A 162 0.83 16.39 8.54
CA LEU A 162 -0.19 17.44 8.42
C LEU A 162 -1.22 17.08 7.34
N PRO A 163 -2.53 17.36 7.57
CA PRO A 163 -3.59 17.07 6.61
C PRO A 163 -3.37 17.69 5.22
N GLU A 164 -2.64 18.80 5.16
CA GLU A 164 -2.26 19.49 3.94
C GLU A 164 -1.51 18.61 2.96
N GLU A 165 -0.77 17.61 3.44
CA GLU A 165 -0.07 16.64 2.61
C GLU A 165 -1.05 15.87 1.69
N SER A 166 -2.15 15.37 2.27
CA SER A 166 -3.20 14.70 1.49
C SER A 166 -4.00 15.70 0.64
N VAL A 167 -4.27 16.90 1.15
CA VAL A 167 -4.99 17.96 0.42
C VAL A 167 -4.24 18.30 -0.87
N HIS A 168 -2.92 18.55 -0.78
CA HIS A 168 -2.10 18.90 -1.93
C HIS A 168 -2.08 17.78 -2.98
N MET A 169 -1.94 16.52 -2.55
CA MET A 169 -1.94 15.38 -3.46
C MET A 169 -3.27 15.23 -4.20
N VAL A 170 -4.39 15.26 -3.46
CA VAL A 170 -5.73 15.11 -4.05
C VAL A 170 -6.04 16.25 -5.01
N ALA A 171 -5.73 17.50 -4.61
CA ALA A 171 -5.91 18.66 -5.48
C ALA A 171 -5.07 18.54 -6.77
N ALA A 172 -3.82 18.11 -6.66
CA ALA A 172 -2.93 17.97 -7.80
C ALA A 172 -3.38 16.86 -8.78
N VAL A 173 -3.88 15.73 -8.28
CA VAL A 173 -4.46 14.67 -9.13
C VAL A 173 -5.68 15.20 -9.88
N ASN A 174 -6.60 15.86 -9.20
CA ASN A 174 -7.82 16.41 -9.81
C ASN A 174 -7.51 17.51 -10.82
N ASN A 175 -6.56 18.40 -10.52
CA ASN A 175 -6.11 19.44 -11.46
C ASN A 175 -5.42 18.87 -12.72
N SER A 176 -4.92 17.64 -12.62
CA SER A 176 -4.34 16.91 -13.76
C SER A 176 -5.37 16.08 -14.56
N GLY A 177 -6.66 16.23 -14.25
CA GLY A 177 -7.75 15.50 -14.90
C GLY A 177 -8.00 14.10 -14.36
N GLY A 178 -7.42 13.75 -13.21
CA GLY A 178 -7.66 12.48 -12.53
C GLY A 178 -8.90 12.51 -11.64
N LYS A 179 -9.07 11.43 -10.85
CA LYS A 179 -10.18 11.27 -9.88
C LYS A 179 -9.61 10.92 -8.50
N ALA A 180 -9.56 11.89 -7.62
CA ALA A 180 -9.16 11.69 -6.25
C ALA A 180 -10.15 12.32 -5.28
N GLU A 181 -10.47 11.59 -4.22
CA GLU A 181 -11.32 12.02 -3.11
C GLU A 181 -10.51 12.08 -1.82
N LEU A 182 -10.86 12.98 -0.91
CA LEU A 182 -10.30 13.09 0.42
C LEU A 182 -11.41 13.05 1.46
N THR A 183 -11.31 12.11 2.39
CA THR A 183 -12.11 12.11 3.61
C THR A 183 -11.25 12.55 4.79
N VAL A 184 -11.67 13.61 5.47
CA VAL A 184 -11.00 14.09 6.68
C VAL A 184 -11.88 13.77 7.88
N TYR A 185 -11.31 13.06 8.85
CA TYR A 185 -11.97 12.75 10.13
C TYR A 185 -11.64 13.82 11.16
N PRO A 186 -12.58 14.19 12.04
CA PRO A 186 -12.37 15.17 13.10
C PRO A 186 -11.37 14.72 14.15
#